data_3a3ac0ef69afb5ae41ae75a96e6b6396
#
_entry.id   3a3ac0ef69afb5ae41ae75a96e6b6396
#
_cell.length_a   1.000
_cell.length_b   1.000
_cell.length_c   1.000
_cell.angle_alpha   90.00
_cell.angle_beta   90.00
_cell.angle_gamma   90.00
#
_symmetry.space_group_name_H-M   'P 1'
#
loop_
_entity.id
_entity.type
_entity.pdbx_description
1 polymer ?
#
loop_
_entity_poly.entity_id
_entity_poly.type
_entity_poly.pdbx_seq_one_letter_code
_entity_poly.pdbx_strand_id
1 'polypeptide(L)'
;MSATAGPRSAAAPIRRRFTRTDAALVAAGAALTVLFAAGLTRRPLEGLALLFVLAVTALILLSRERLARVDVGALLVVGLVVLPAAALLGPSFAIPGFPQAFLFRIVLALVIAVGVTYLVVRRSPLPFAAKDVALPLALWFAWLFIGLAWSPYKAGAFNYIAIVVTMIALLLATAAAGGSRRRLRWLGYTLILAYAFVVGFTLLEARLGIRLPTSRLIDAVTSQTYAVTSVFVNQNDLATYLAFCWPFMLCAFFFTRRARWLALDMLFILIGAAAFVRTGSRSSLVAAGVSTVAAVFLFWHLGARLSARTGKIVGAAVAVVLVVAGGYLLFNDSQSDMLRQFRLEALLSQAQAGKGSGDIRSSLTSRGLEIAGGSFLLGAGPGQAESIISSGTNALGISNLHNWWFETYADGGLVGFALHLIFFLLLVIGLWPVARRDPDAFTRYLASGTVLALLGWTIGAVGPSSSVSFAPVWILYGLGLAVISRSRLAAAERAPASRRAGRSAEDAGAGA
;
A
#
# COMPACT_ATOMS: atom_id res chain seq x y z
N MET A 1 17.20 -14.51 -59.90
CA MET A 1 16.63 -15.64 -59.12
C MET A 1 15.75 -15.04 -58.05
N SER A 2 14.44 -15.08 -58.33
CA SER A 2 13.40 -14.49 -57.47
C SER A 2 12.94 -15.53 -56.46
N ALA A 3 13.12 -15.27 -55.17
CA ALA A 3 12.61 -16.12 -54.08
C ALA A 3 11.19 -15.67 -53.73
N THR A 4 10.22 -16.47 -54.14
CA THR A 4 8.80 -16.31 -53.80
C THR A 4 8.56 -16.64 -52.33
N ALA A 5 8.19 -15.65 -51.53
CA ALA A 5 7.73 -15.85 -50.16
C ALA A 5 6.35 -16.56 -50.17
N GLY A 6 6.30 -17.78 -49.63
CA GLY A 6 5.05 -18.52 -49.47
C GLY A 6 4.10 -17.88 -48.46
N PRO A 7 2.78 -18.10 -48.59
CA PRO A 7 1.79 -17.48 -47.70
C PRO A 7 1.88 -18.03 -46.27
N ARG A 8 2.05 -17.13 -45.29
CA ARG A 8 1.92 -17.44 -43.89
C ARG A 8 0.51 -17.93 -43.58
N SER A 9 0.39 -19.20 -43.24
CA SER A 9 -0.86 -19.80 -42.78
C SER A 9 -1.36 -19.03 -41.55
N ALA A 10 -2.42 -18.29 -41.70
CA ALA A 10 -3.17 -17.70 -40.61
C ALA A 10 -3.79 -18.83 -39.78
N ALA A 11 -3.22 -19.11 -38.62
CA ALA A 11 -3.79 -20.05 -37.68
C ALA A 11 -5.23 -19.65 -37.33
N ALA A 12 -6.20 -20.50 -37.68
CA ALA A 12 -7.61 -20.29 -37.39
C ALA A 12 -7.81 -20.13 -35.86
N PRO A 13 -8.64 -19.18 -35.40
CA PRO A 13 -8.89 -18.99 -33.98
C PRO A 13 -9.57 -20.23 -33.40
N ILE A 14 -8.91 -20.90 -32.48
CA ILE A 14 -9.44 -22.05 -31.73
C ILE A 14 -10.68 -21.56 -30.96
N ARG A 15 -11.88 -21.87 -31.45
CA ARG A 15 -13.16 -21.65 -30.75
C ARG A 15 -13.26 -22.67 -29.60
N ARG A 16 -12.70 -22.37 -28.43
CA ARG A 16 -13.01 -23.15 -27.22
C ARG A 16 -14.42 -22.80 -26.75
N ARG A 17 -15.28 -23.81 -26.70
CA ARG A 17 -16.63 -23.69 -26.10
C ARG A 17 -16.49 -23.41 -24.60
N PHE A 18 -17.43 -22.63 -24.05
CA PHE A 18 -17.58 -22.37 -22.62
C PHE A 18 -17.65 -23.73 -21.88
N THR A 19 -16.72 -23.99 -21.00
CA THR A 19 -16.62 -25.28 -20.30
C THR A 19 -17.51 -25.27 -19.06
N ARG A 20 -17.88 -26.45 -18.57
CA ARG A 20 -18.59 -26.60 -17.28
C ARG A 20 -17.82 -25.95 -16.12
N THR A 21 -16.51 -25.93 -16.17
CA THR A 21 -15.64 -25.28 -15.19
C THR A 21 -15.78 -23.75 -15.23
N ASP A 22 -15.88 -23.14 -16.43
CA ASP A 22 -16.09 -21.71 -16.57
C ASP A 22 -17.47 -21.32 -16.01
N ALA A 23 -18.50 -22.15 -16.23
CA ALA A 23 -19.83 -21.96 -15.66
C ALA A 23 -19.84 -22.10 -14.13
N ALA A 24 -19.10 -23.06 -13.58
CA ALA A 24 -18.99 -23.29 -12.14
C ALA A 24 -18.27 -22.13 -11.44
N LEU A 25 -17.21 -21.57 -12.02
CA LEU A 25 -16.50 -20.40 -11.50
C LEU A 25 -17.37 -19.14 -11.51
N VAL A 26 -18.17 -18.93 -12.57
CA VAL A 26 -19.14 -17.84 -12.66
C VAL A 26 -20.26 -18.02 -11.62
N ALA A 27 -20.76 -19.24 -11.47
CA ALA A 27 -21.80 -19.56 -10.49
C ALA A 27 -21.29 -19.42 -9.05
N ALA A 28 -20.07 -19.87 -8.76
CA ALA A 28 -19.44 -19.71 -7.46
C ALA A 28 -19.16 -18.23 -7.12
N GLY A 29 -18.68 -17.46 -8.10
CA GLY A 29 -18.52 -16.01 -7.95
C GLY A 29 -19.85 -15.31 -7.71
N ALA A 30 -20.90 -15.65 -8.45
CA ALA A 30 -22.25 -15.12 -8.25
C ALA A 30 -22.86 -15.53 -6.90
N ALA A 31 -22.66 -16.79 -6.45
CA ALA A 31 -23.13 -17.26 -5.15
C ALA A 31 -22.42 -16.58 -3.99
N LEU A 32 -21.10 -16.42 -4.05
CA LEU A 32 -20.31 -15.64 -3.08
C LEU A 32 -20.77 -14.18 -3.04
N THR A 33 -21.07 -13.62 -4.20
CA THR A 33 -21.54 -12.26 -4.34
C THR A 33 -22.94 -12.07 -3.73
N VAL A 34 -23.85 -13.05 -3.95
CA VAL A 34 -25.22 -13.06 -3.36
C VAL A 34 -25.16 -13.25 -1.85
N LEU A 35 -24.29 -14.13 -1.34
CA LEU A 35 -24.10 -14.34 0.11
C LEU A 35 -23.53 -13.07 0.77
N PHE A 36 -22.62 -12.39 0.11
CA PHE A 36 -22.08 -11.11 0.56
C PHE A 36 -23.16 -10.00 0.52
N ALA A 37 -23.99 -9.97 -0.53
CA ALA A 37 -25.11 -9.05 -0.66
C ALA A 37 -26.20 -9.29 0.40
N ALA A 38 -26.52 -10.54 0.72
CA ALA A 38 -27.48 -10.89 1.76
C ALA A 38 -27.01 -10.42 3.15
N GLY A 39 -25.68 -10.38 3.41
CA GLY A 39 -25.11 -9.79 4.63
C GLY A 39 -25.19 -8.25 4.66
N LEU A 40 -25.27 -7.61 3.50
CA LEU A 40 -25.26 -6.16 3.30
C LEU A 40 -26.66 -5.51 3.23
N THR A 41 -27.76 -6.27 3.40
CA THR A 41 -29.15 -5.79 3.22
C THR A 41 -29.56 -4.59 4.07
N ARG A 42 -28.75 -4.18 5.04
CA ARG A 42 -28.94 -2.93 5.79
C ARG A 42 -28.41 -1.68 5.08
N ARG A 43 -27.77 -1.82 3.90
CA ARG A 43 -27.18 -0.70 3.14
C ARG A 43 -27.52 -0.82 1.66
N PRO A 44 -28.67 -0.29 1.20
CA PRO A 44 -29.17 -0.49 -0.16
C PRO A 44 -28.19 -0.02 -1.27
N LEU A 45 -27.36 0.98 -0.99
CA LEU A 45 -26.36 1.48 -1.96
C LEU A 45 -25.22 0.49 -2.21
N GLU A 46 -24.83 -0.30 -1.23
CA GLU A 46 -23.80 -1.32 -1.39
C GLU A 46 -24.35 -2.51 -2.20
N GLY A 47 -25.61 -2.85 -2.00
CA GLY A 47 -26.35 -3.81 -2.83
C GLY A 47 -26.47 -3.36 -4.29
N LEU A 48 -26.73 -2.08 -4.54
CA LEU A 48 -26.76 -1.50 -5.89
C LEU A 48 -25.39 -1.51 -6.55
N ALA A 49 -24.31 -1.18 -5.82
CA ALA A 49 -22.96 -1.25 -6.33
C ALA A 49 -22.58 -2.68 -6.75
N LEU A 50 -23.01 -3.66 -5.96
CA LEU A 50 -22.79 -5.07 -6.24
C LEU A 50 -23.60 -5.54 -7.47
N LEU A 51 -24.87 -5.17 -7.56
CA LEU A 51 -25.70 -5.43 -8.75
C LEU A 51 -25.10 -4.78 -9.99
N PHE A 52 -24.54 -3.58 -9.87
CA PHE A 52 -23.82 -2.91 -10.96
C PHE A 52 -22.59 -3.72 -11.39
N VAL A 53 -21.76 -4.20 -10.46
CA VAL A 53 -20.59 -5.05 -10.77
C VAL A 53 -21.02 -6.35 -11.45
N LEU A 54 -22.10 -7.00 -10.99
CA LEU A 54 -22.65 -8.19 -11.60
C LEU A 54 -23.20 -7.92 -13.01
N ALA A 55 -23.96 -6.84 -13.18
CA ALA A 55 -24.49 -6.43 -14.49
C ALA A 55 -23.37 -6.11 -15.48
N VAL A 56 -22.34 -5.40 -15.05
CA VAL A 56 -21.14 -5.11 -15.85
C VAL A 56 -20.42 -6.40 -16.22
N THR A 57 -20.24 -7.32 -15.27
CA THR A 57 -19.61 -8.63 -15.51
C THR A 57 -20.44 -9.46 -16.51
N ALA A 58 -21.76 -9.53 -16.35
CA ALA A 58 -22.65 -10.19 -17.30
C ALA A 58 -22.58 -9.55 -18.69
N LEU A 59 -22.62 -8.22 -18.76
CA LEU A 59 -22.49 -7.49 -20.02
C LEU A 59 -21.15 -7.75 -20.72
N ILE A 60 -20.06 -7.84 -19.96
CA ILE A 60 -18.73 -8.21 -20.46
C ILE A 60 -18.75 -9.62 -21.05
N LEU A 61 -19.33 -10.59 -20.33
CA LEU A 61 -19.43 -11.97 -20.79
C LEU A 61 -20.27 -12.08 -22.07
N LEU A 62 -21.40 -11.37 -22.14
CA LEU A 62 -22.29 -11.33 -23.30
C LEU A 62 -21.68 -10.58 -24.49
N SER A 63 -20.87 -9.55 -24.24
CA SER A 63 -20.25 -8.71 -25.28
C SER A 63 -18.86 -9.17 -25.70
N ARG A 64 -18.45 -10.38 -25.32
CA ARG A 64 -17.08 -10.90 -25.45
C ARG A 64 -16.50 -10.76 -26.86
N GLU A 65 -17.30 -11.04 -27.92
CA GLU A 65 -16.82 -10.95 -29.32
C GLU A 65 -16.55 -9.50 -29.76
N ARG A 66 -17.33 -8.53 -29.24
CA ARG A 66 -17.11 -7.10 -29.49
C ARG A 66 -15.90 -6.59 -28.72
N LEU A 67 -15.73 -7.02 -27.48
CA LEU A 67 -14.61 -6.65 -26.62
C LEU A 67 -13.26 -7.23 -27.10
N ALA A 68 -13.27 -8.33 -27.84
CA ALA A 68 -12.06 -8.88 -28.46
C ALA A 68 -11.39 -7.90 -29.46
N ARG A 69 -12.13 -6.90 -29.95
CA ARG A 69 -11.62 -5.84 -30.84
C ARG A 69 -10.97 -4.68 -30.07
N VAL A 70 -11.21 -4.55 -28.78
CA VAL A 70 -10.64 -3.52 -27.91
C VAL A 70 -9.33 -4.01 -27.32
N ASP A 71 -8.32 -3.16 -27.24
CA ASP A 71 -7.10 -3.50 -26.52
C ASP A 71 -7.33 -3.45 -24.99
N VAL A 72 -8.04 -4.46 -24.51
CA VAL A 72 -8.34 -4.64 -23.07
C VAL A 72 -7.04 -4.73 -22.25
N GLY A 73 -5.95 -5.19 -22.87
CA GLY A 73 -4.63 -5.23 -22.21
C GLY A 73 -4.10 -3.83 -21.91
N ALA A 74 -4.25 -2.88 -22.87
CA ALA A 74 -3.85 -1.50 -22.66
C ALA A 74 -4.71 -0.83 -21.58
N LEU A 75 -6.04 -1.02 -21.61
CA LEU A 75 -6.95 -0.49 -20.59
C LEU A 75 -6.60 -1.01 -19.19
N LEU A 76 -6.30 -2.32 -19.06
CA LEU A 76 -5.90 -2.90 -17.80
C LEU A 76 -4.59 -2.27 -17.30
N VAL A 77 -3.61 -2.05 -18.18
CA VAL A 77 -2.34 -1.39 -17.81
C VAL A 77 -2.59 0.03 -17.29
N VAL A 78 -3.45 0.80 -17.95
CA VAL A 78 -3.82 2.14 -17.47
C VAL A 78 -4.47 2.07 -16.10
N GLY A 79 -5.43 1.17 -15.91
CA GLY A 79 -6.10 0.97 -14.62
C GLY A 79 -5.14 0.60 -13.50
N LEU A 80 -4.23 -0.36 -13.75
CA LEU A 80 -3.22 -0.80 -12.77
C LEU A 80 -2.24 0.33 -12.37
N VAL A 81 -2.03 1.31 -13.23
CA VAL A 81 -1.16 2.47 -12.97
C VAL A 81 -1.93 3.56 -12.23
N VAL A 82 -3.18 3.82 -12.61
CA VAL A 82 -4.01 4.89 -12.03
C VAL A 82 -4.56 4.52 -10.64
N LEU A 83 -4.87 3.24 -10.41
CA LEU A 83 -5.50 2.79 -9.18
C LEU A 83 -4.71 3.14 -7.89
N PRO A 84 -3.38 2.93 -7.81
CA PRO A 84 -2.62 3.33 -6.62
C PRO A 84 -2.67 4.83 -6.36
N ALA A 85 -2.63 5.67 -7.41
CA ALA A 85 -2.77 7.11 -7.26
C ALA A 85 -4.18 7.50 -6.77
N ALA A 86 -5.23 6.89 -7.33
CA ALA A 86 -6.59 7.11 -6.87
C ALA A 86 -6.79 6.68 -5.40
N ALA A 87 -6.12 5.60 -4.97
CA ALA A 87 -6.18 5.14 -3.59
C ALA A 87 -5.48 6.12 -2.62
N LEU A 88 -4.40 6.77 -3.06
CA LEU A 88 -3.71 7.79 -2.25
C LEU A 88 -4.54 9.06 -2.07
N LEU A 89 -5.39 9.41 -3.04
CA LEU A 89 -6.30 10.57 -2.93
C LEU A 89 -7.47 10.31 -1.95
N GLY A 90 -7.69 9.06 -1.57
CA GLY A 90 -8.62 8.67 -0.51
C GLY A 90 -10.06 9.13 -0.73
N PRO A 91 -10.81 9.31 0.36
CA PRO A 91 -12.23 9.67 0.31
C PRO A 91 -12.48 11.14 -0.02
N SER A 92 -11.45 11.97 -0.16
CA SER A 92 -11.57 13.42 -0.40
C SER A 92 -12.21 13.77 -1.75
N PHE A 93 -12.21 12.82 -2.68
CA PHE A 93 -12.78 13.00 -4.03
C PHE A 93 -14.00 12.10 -4.22
N ALA A 94 -15.02 12.31 -3.38
CA ALA A 94 -16.31 11.63 -3.48
C ALA A 94 -17.27 12.38 -4.41
N ILE A 95 -18.21 11.65 -5.00
CA ILE A 95 -19.31 12.27 -5.76
C ILE A 95 -20.22 13.02 -4.80
N PRO A 96 -20.53 14.30 -5.05
CA PRO A 96 -21.46 15.05 -4.20
C PRO A 96 -22.78 14.29 -4.02
N GLY A 97 -23.26 14.20 -2.76
CA GLY A 97 -24.45 13.43 -2.40
C GLY A 97 -24.27 11.92 -2.25
N PHE A 98 -23.09 11.37 -2.66
CA PHE A 98 -22.76 9.95 -2.57
C PHE A 98 -21.39 9.72 -1.93
N PRO A 99 -21.23 9.92 -0.63
CA PRO A 99 -19.93 9.83 0.05
C PRO A 99 -19.26 8.46 -0.06
N GLN A 100 -20.05 7.40 -0.36
CA GLN A 100 -19.52 6.06 -0.58
C GLN A 100 -18.89 5.89 -1.98
N ALA A 101 -19.22 6.75 -2.95
CA ALA A 101 -18.73 6.70 -4.32
C ALA A 101 -17.55 7.67 -4.50
N PHE A 102 -16.43 7.37 -3.86
CA PHE A 102 -15.21 8.16 -4.00
C PHE A 102 -14.27 7.54 -5.04
N LEU A 103 -13.39 8.38 -5.56
CA LEU A 103 -12.53 8.10 -6.72
C LEU A 103 -11.86 6.71 -6.67
N PHE A 104 -11.28 6.34 -5.53
CA PHE A 104 -10.62 5.04 -5.39
C PHE A 104 -11.57 3.86 -5.65
N ARG A 105 -12.78 3.87 -5.07
CA ARG A 105 -13.75 2.78 -5.26
C ARG A 105 -14.23 2.67 -6.70
N ILE A 106 -14.44 3.82 -7.35
CA ILE A 106 -14.85 3.86 -8.77
C ILE A 106 -13.75 3.28 -9.66
N VAL A 107 -12.51 3.73 -9.47
CA VAL A 107 -11.37 3.24 -10.25
C VAL A 107 -11.12 1.74 -9.97
N LEU A 108 -11.25 1.30 -8.71
CA LEU A 108 -11.12 -0.11 -8.36
C LEU A 108 -12.17 -0.97 -9.06
N ALA A 109 -13.44 -0.56 -9.03
CA ALA A 109 -14.50 -1.27 -9.73
C ALA A 109 -14.23 -1.38 -11.23
N LEU A 110 -13.77 -0.30 -11.87
CA LEU A 110 -13.37 -0.30 -13.29
C LEU A 110 -12.18 -1.23 -13.54
N VAL A 111 -11.15 -1.22 -12.69
CA VAL A 111 -9.98 -2.11 -12.82
C VAL A 111 -10.38 -3.57 -12.66
N ILE A 112 -11.26 -3.89 -11.73
CA ILE A 112 -11.80 -5.25 -11.56
C ILE A 112 -12.58 -5.66 -12.82
N ALA A 113 -13.47 -4.82 -13.33
CA ALA A 113 -14.25 -5.09 -14.54
C ALA A 113 -13.35 -5.32 -15.77
N VAL A 114 -12.35 -4.45 -15.97
CA VAL A 114 -11.36 -4.61 -17.07
C VAL A 114 -10.50 -5.85 -16.84
N GLY A 115 -10.10 -6.15 -15.60
CA GLY A 115 -9.33 -7.36 -15.26
C GLY A 115 -10.09 -8.65 -15.55
N VAL A 116 -11.36 -8.72 -15.16
CA VAL A 116 -12.25 -9.84 -15.50
C VAL A 116 -12.38 -9.98 -17.01
N THR A 117 -12.62 -8.86 -17.72
CA THR A 117 -12.69 -8.84 -19.19
C THR A 117 -11.39 -9.38 -19.81
N TYR A 118 -10.24 -8.94 -19.31
CA TYR A 118 -8.94 -9.40 -19.77
C TYR A 118 -8.79 -10.92 -19.61
N LEU A 119 -9.10 -11.46 -18.43
CA LEU A 119 -9.03 -12.89 -18.16
C LEU A 119 -9.96 -13.70 -19.07
N VAL A 120 -11.19 -13.21 -19.30
CA VAL A 120 -12.17 -13.87 -20.17
C VAL A 120 -11.74 -13.85 -21.64
N VAL A 121 -11.20 -12.71 -22.12
CA VAL A 121 -10.83 -12.54 -23.54
C VAL A 121 -9.48 -13.20 -23.84
N ARG A 122 -8.47 -12.98 -23.00
CA ARG A 122 -7.09 -13.47 -23.23
C ARG A 122 -6.87 -14.89 -22.72
N ARG A 123 -7.67 -15.37 -21.76
CA ARG A 123 -7.58 -16.70 -21.13
C ARG A 123 -6.20 -17.04 -20.56
N SER A 124 -5.41 -16.03 -20.26
CA SER A 124 -4.10 -16.17 -19.66
C SER A 124 -4.01 -15.32 -18.41
N PRO A 125 -3.53 -15.87 -17.28
CA PRO A 125 -3.32 -15.07 -16.08
C PRO A 125 -2.22 -14.04 -16.33
N LEU A 126 -2.27 -12.95 -15.58
CA LEU A 126 -1.16 -12.00 -15.57
C LEU A 126 0.10 -12.70 -15.01
N PRO A 127 1.27 -12.51 -15.65
CA PRO A 127 2.50 -13.12 -15.15
C PRO A 127 2.80 -12.64 -13.73
N PHE A 128 2.91 -13.57 -12.80
CA PHE A 128 3.22 -13.30 -11.39
C PHE A 128 4.12 -14.41 -10.82
N ALA A 129 5.34 -14.04 -10.42
CA ALA A 129 6.38 -14.97 -9.98
C ALA A 129 6.74 -14.84 -8.49
N ALA A 130 5.90 -14.21 -7.67
CA ALA A 130 6.09 -14.03 -6.22
C ALA A 130 5.00 -14.75 -5.40
N LYS A 131 4.50 -15.90 -5.89
CA LYS A 131 3.40 -16.64 -5.26
C LYS A 131 3.76 -17.15 -3.86
N ASP A 132 4.98 -17.65 -3.70
CA ASP A 132 5.54 -18.12 -2.44
C ASP A 132 5.57 -17.02 -1.36
N VAL A 133 5.94 -15.81 -1.76
CA VAL A 133 5.95 -14.65 -0.86
C VAL A 133 4.52 -14.19 -0.52
N ALA A 134 3.59 -14.27 -1.48
CA ALA A 134 2.21 -13.84 -1.29
C ALA A 134 1.35 -14.88 -0.51
N LEU A 135 1.76 -16.15 -0.48
CA LEU A 135 0.98 -17.24 0.12
C LEU A 135 0.62 -16.99 1.59
N PRO A 136 1.53 -16.59 2.49
CA PRO A 136 1.15 -16.35 3.88
C PRO A 136 0.12 -15.23 4.05
N LEU A 137 0.13 -14.20 3.18
CA LEU A 137 -0.90 -13.17 3.17
C LEU A 137 -2.26 -13.73 2.74
N ALA A 138 -2.29 -14.61 1.75
CA ALA A 138 -3.52 -15.28 1.34
C ALA A 138 -4.06 -16.18 2.46
N LEU A 139 -3.19 -16.91 3.18
CA LEU A 139 -3.56 -17.70 4.34
C LEU A 139 -4.03 -16.83 5.51
N TRP A 140 -3.40 -15.68 5.74
CA TRP A 140 -3.85 -14.69 6.72
C TRP A 140 -5.27 -14.19 6.39
N PHE A 141 -5.54 -13.88 5.14
CA PHE A 141 -6.87 -13.48 4.70
C PHE A 141 -7.91 -14.59 4.91
N ALA A 142 -7.57 -15.84 4.52
CA ALA A 142 -8.43 -16.99 4.75
C ALA A 142 -8.70 -17.18 6.26
N TRP A 143 -7.68 -17.00 7.11
CA TRP A 143 -7.81 -17.07 8.56
C TRP A 143 -8.78 -16.04 9.11
N LEU A 144 -8.68 -14.79 8.66
CA LEU A 144 -9.64 -13.73 9.05
C LEU A 144 -11.07 -14.10 8.60
N PHE A 145 -11.22 -14.71 7.42
CA PHE A 145 -12.52 -15.14 6.93
C PHE A 145 -13.12 -16.26 7.80
N ILE A 146 -12.30 -17.21 8.22
CA ILE A 146 -12.70 -18.27 9.16
C ILE A 146 -13.06 -17.64 10.51
N GLY A 147 -12.36 -16.59 10.94
CA GLY A 147 -12.61 -15.82 12.16
C GLY A 147 -14.00 -15.21 12.27
N LEU A 148 -14.71 -15.05 11.15
CA LEU A 148 -16.13 -14.65 11.17
C LEU A 148 -17.00 -15.63 11.98
N ALA A 149 -16.63 -16.91 12.07
CA ALA A 149 -17.41 -17.91 12.76
C ALA A 149 -17.61 -17.59 14.25
N TRP A 150 -16.56 -17.08 14.92
CA TRP A 150 -16.59 -16.79 16.35
C TRP A 150 -16.63 -15.29 16.69
N SER A 151 -16.60 -14.40 15.71
CA SER A 151 -16.72 -12.94 15.95
C SER A 151 -18.01 -12.58 16.67
N PRO A 152 -17.99 -11.92 17.84
CA PRO A 152 -19.19 -11.54 18.56
C PRO A 152 -20.00 -10.44 17.84
N TYR A 153 -19.34 -9.45 17.24
CA TYR A 153 -19.99 -8.34 16.51
C TYR A 153 -19.92 -8.57 15.00
N LYS A 154 -20.87 -9.34 14.46
CA LYS A 154 -20.87 -9.76 13.04
C LYS A 154 -20.84 -8.58 12.05
N ALA A 155 -21.58 -7.51 12.32
CA ALA A 155 -21.61 -6.35 11.42
C ALA A 155 -20.24 -5.66 11.31
N GLY A 156 -19.51 -5.50 12.41
CA GLY A 156 -18.13 -4.99 12.42
C GLY A 156 -17.19 -5.91 11.67
N ALA A 157 -17.30 -7.23 11.91
CA ALA A 157 -16.49 -8.24 11.25
C ALA A 157 -16.67 -8.23 9.72
N PHE A 158 -17.90 -8.17 9.22
CA PHE A 158 -18.18 -8.08 7.79
C PHE A 158 -17.64 -6.78 7.18
N ASN A 159 -17.80 -5.64 7.87
CA ASN A 159 -17.24 -4.38 7.40
C ASN A 159 -15.70 -4.43 7.31
N TYR A 160 -15.04 -5.01 8.32
CA TYR A 160 -13.59 -5.20 8.32
C TYR A 160 -13.13 -6.08 7.14
N ILE A 161 -13.79 -7.23 6.93
CA ILE A 161 -13.48 -8.12 5.79
C ILE A 161 -13.68 -7.38 4.46
N ALA A 162 -14.73 -6.58 4.30
CA ALA A 162 -14.95 -5.80 3.07
C ALA A 162 -13.82 -4.81 2.82
N ILE A 163 -13.30 -4.15 3.86
CA ILE A 163 -12.12 -3.29 3.76
C ILE A 163 -10.90 -4.10 3.35
N VAL A 164 -10.63 -5.23 4.00
CA VAL A 164 -9.49 -6.11 3.68
C VAL A 164 -9.54 -6.60 2.24
N VAL A 165 -10.71 -7.06 1.75
CA VAL A 165 -10.92 -7.46 0.34
C VAL A 165 -10.56 -6.32 -0.61
N THR A 166 -11.03 -5.11 -0.31
CA THR A 166 -10.75 -3.91 -1.12
C THR A 166 -9.24 -3.62 -1.15
N MET A 167 -8.57 -3.73 -0.02
CA MET A 167 -7.13 -3.48 0.10
C MET A 167 -6.29 -4.58 -0.53
N ILE A 168 -6.69 -5.86 -0.43
CA ILE A 168 -6.06 -6.97 -1.15
C ILE A 168 -6.22 -6.78 -2.66
N ALA A 169 -7.38 -6.34 -3.14
CA ALA A 169 -7.56 -6.04 -4.56
C ALA A 169 -6.61 -4.93 -5.03
N LEU A 170 -6.42 -3.87 -4.24
CA LEU A 170 -5.43 -2.81 -4.49
C LEU A 170 -3.99 -3.37 -4.53
N LEU A 171 -3.64 -4.22 -3.55
CA LEU A 171 -2.34 -4.87 -3.49
C LEU A 171 -2.09 -5.73 -4.73
N LEU A 172 -3.05 -6.59 -5.12
CA LEU A 172 -2.94 -7.47 -6.28
C LEU A 172 -2.83 -6.67 -7.58
N ALA A 173 -3.61 -5.59 -7.72
CA ALA A 173 -3.51 -4.68 -8.85
C ALA A 173 -2.12 -4.03 -8.94
N THR A 174 -1.59 -3.57 -7.81
CA THR A 174 -0.22 -3.01 -7.73
C THR A 174 0.82 -4.08 -8.07
N ALA A 175 0.69 -5.29 -7.52
CA ALA A 175 1.60 -6.42 -7.77
C ALA A 175 1.60 -6.85 -9.26
N ALA A 176 0.47 -6.75 -9.96
CA ALA A 176 0.35 -7.08 -11.37
C ALA A 176 1.20 -6.17 -12.29
N ALA A 177 1.61 -4.99 -11.82
CA ALA A 177 2.56 -4.14 -12.54
C ALA A 177 3.93 -4.80 -12.71
N GLY A 178 4.30 -5.76 -11.85
CA GLY A 178 5.53 -6.56 -11.96
C GLY A 178 5.60 -7.48 -13.18
N GLY A 179 4.49 -7.71 -13.88
CA GLY A 179 4.45 -8.56 -15.08
C GLY A 179 5.27 -8.02 -16.27
N SER A 180 5.65 -6.74 -16.30
CA SER A 180 6.58 -6.21 -17.30
C SER A 180 7.36 -4.99 -16.77
N ARG A 181 8.59 -4.80 -17.34
CA ARG A 181 9.44 -3.64 -17.02
C ARG A 181 8.74 -2.30 -17.30
N ARG A 182 7.97 -2.23 -18.38
CA ARG A 182 7.24 -1.01 -18.76
C ARG A 182 6.17 -0.66 -17.73
N ARG A 183 5.36 -1.63 -17.30
CA ARG A 183 4.32 -1.43 -16.29
C ARG A 183 4.90 -0.99 -14.95
N LEU A 184 5.96 -1.67 -14.50
CA LEU A 184 6.64 -1.33 -13.25
C LEU A 184 7.20 0.11 -13.26
N ARG A 185 7.75 0.56 -14.40
CA ARG A 185 8.22 1.94 -14.56
C ARG A 185 7.08 2.95 -14.50
N TRP A 186 5.98 2.68 -15.19
CA TRP A 186 4.80 3.55 -15.14
C TRP A 186 4.24 3.65 -13.74
N LEU A 187 4.12 2.52 -13.01
CA LEU A 187 3.71 2.53 -11.61
C LEU A 187 4.65 3.41 -10.77
N GLY A 188 5.97 3.23 -10.90
CA GLY A 188 6.93 4.06 -10.17
C GLY A 188 6.79 5.55 -10.46
N TYR A 189 6.62 5.94 -11.72
CA TYR A 189 6.38 7.34 -12.09
C TYR A 189 5.07 7.89 -11.52
N THR A 190 4.00 7.09 -11.55
CA THR A 190 2.71 7.47 -10.96
C THR A 190 2.82 7.71 -9.45
N LEU A 191 3.57 6.86 -8.74
CA LEU A 191 3.79 7.03 -7.29
C LEU A 191 4.63 8.28 -6.99
N ILE A 192 5.63 8.61 -7.82
CA ILE A 192 6.40 9.85 -7.71
C ILE A 192 5.50 11.07 -7.96
N LEU A 193 4.65 11.04 -8.98
CA LEU A 193 3.70 12.12 -9.26
C LEU A 193 2.67 12.29 -8.14
N ALA A 194 2.17 11.17 -7.59
CA ALA A 194 1.27 11.20 -6.44
C ALA A 194 1.94 11.82 -5.21
N TYR A 195 3.20 11.48 -4.95
CA TYR A 195 3.99 12.13 -3.89
C TYR A 195 4.14 13.63 -4.13
N ALA A 196 4.53 14.04 -5.33
CA ALA A 196 4.66 15.46 -5.68
C ALA A 196 3.35 16.23 -5.49
N PHE A 197 2.22 15.62 -5.86
CA PHE A 197 0.89 16.18 -5.64
C PHE A 197 0.56 16.33 -4.14
N VAL A 198 0.74 15.27 -3.36
CA VAL A 198 0.46 15.27 -1.91
C VAL A 198 1.29 16.33 -1.20
N VAL A 199 2.59 16.39 -1.50
CA VAL A 199 3.50 17.38 -0.88
C VAL A 199 3.18 18.79 -1.34
N GLY A 200 2.89 19.00 -2.62
CA GLY A 200 2.45 20.28 -3.18
C GLY A 200 1.16 20.78 -2.52
N PHE A 201 0.17 19.89 -2.37
CA PHE A 201 -1.08 20.23 -1.69
C PHE A 201 -0.86 20.50 -0.19
N THR A 202 0.05 19.76 0.47
CA THR A 202 0.45 20.06 1.87
C THR A 202 0.98 21.49 2.03
N LEU A 203 1.78 21.97 1.06
CA LEU A 203 2.28 23.36 1.09
C LEU A 203 1.16 24.38 0.87
N LEU A 204 0.23 24.09 -0.04
CA LEU A 204 -0.95 24.96 -0.27
C LEU A 204 -1.82 25.02 0.99
N GLU A 205 -2.11 23.87 1.61
CA GLU A 205 -2.83 23.81 2.89
C GLU A 205 -2.13 24.66 3.96
N ALA A 206 -0.79 24.48 4.10
CA ALA A 206 0.00 25.18 5.10
C ALA A 206 0.07 26.69 4.89
N ARG A 207 -0.01 27.16 3.64
CA ARG A 207 0.10 28.59 3.28
C ARG A 207 -1.24 29.29 3.19
N LEU A 208 -2.24 28.62 2.62
CA LEU A 208 -3.54 29.22 2.30
C LEU A 208 -4.65 28.78 3.27
N GLY A 209 -4.39 27.83 4.17
CA GLY A 209 -5.38 27.27 5.09
C GLY A 209 -6.48 26.46 4.38
N ILE A 210 -6.30 26.10 3.10
CA ILE A 210 -7.28 25.34 2.32
C ILE A 210 -7.24 23.89 2.80
N ARG A 211 -8.35 23.40 3.36
CA ARG A 211 -8.52 22.01 3.81
C ARG A 211 -9.56 21.28 3.00
N LEU A 212 -9.34 20.00 2.76
CA LEU A 212 -10.34 19.16 2.12
C LEU A 212 -11.48 18.83 3.09
N PRO A 213 -12.73 18.64 2.61
CA PRO A 213 -13.89 18.38 3.47
C PRO A 213 -13.76 17.15 4.37
N THR A 214 -12.90 16.21 4.00
CA THR A 214 -12.63 14.98 4.78
C THR A 214 -11.58 15.17 5.87
N SER A 215 -10.89 16.32 5.91
CA SER A 215 -9.91 16.61 6.96
C SER A 215 -10.61 16.72 8.31
N ARG A 216 -10.16 15.97 9.31
CA ARG A 216 -10.65 16.10 10.69
C ARG A 216 -10.32 17.45 11.33
N LEU A 217 -9.47 18.26 10.67
CA LEU A 217 -9.07 19.57 11.15
C LEU A 217 -9.92 20.70 10.56
N ILE A 218 -10.93 20.39 9.72
CA ILE A 218 -11.74 21.41 9.05
C ILE A 218 -12.52 22.28 10.06
N ASP A 219 -13.03 21.66 11.12
CA ASP A 219 -13.81 22.32 12.20
C ASP A 219 -12.97 22.56 13.46
N ALA A 220 -11.68 22.29 13.43
CA ALA A 220 -10.81 22.43 14.60
C ALA A 220 -10.54 23.92 14.89
N VAL A 221 -11.30 24.47 15.83
CA VAL A 221 -11.16 25.85 16.36
C VAL A 221 -9.92 26.01 17.28
N THR A 222 -9.14 24.95 17.46
CA THR A 222 -8.18 24.81 18.55
C THR A 222 -6.72 24.99 18.14
N SER A 223 -5.84 24.93 19.12
CA SER A 223 -4.38 25.04 19.14
C SER A 223 -3.59 24.26 18.07
N GLN A 224 -4.23 23.51 17.18
CA GLN A 224 -3.61 22.75 16.09
C GLN A 224 -3.75 23.42 14.71
N THR A 225 -3.88 24.73 14.66
CA THR A 225 -4.02 25.49 13.38
C THR A 225 -2.83 25.31 12.42
N TYR A 226 -1.67 24.92 12.94
CA TYR A 226 -0.45 24.66 12.18
C TYR A 226 -0.40 23.27 11.54
N ALA A 227 -1.20 22.30 12.03
CA ALA A 227 -1.20 20.93 11.52
C ALA A 227 -1.84 20.85 10.14
N VAL A 228 -1.30 19.96 9.31
CA VAL A 228 -1.73 19.72 7.94
C VAL A 228 -2.15 18.24 7.76
N THR A 229 -3.13 18.01 6.91
CA THR A 229 -3.64 16.66 6.58
C THR A 229 -3.46 16.32 5.10
N SER A 230 -3.26 17.32 4.25
CA SER A 230 -3.24 17.17 2.80
C SER A 230 -4.49 16.45 2.31
N VAL A 231 -4.32 15.38 1.53
CA VAL A 231 -5.41 14.54 1.02
C VAL A 231 -5.90 13.49 2.02
N PHE A 232 -5.25 13.37 3.17
CA PHE A 232 -5.63 12.39 4.20
C PHE A 232 -6.64 12.97 5.19
N VAL A 233 -7.34 12.09 5.88
CA VAL A 233 -8.29 12.47 6.92
C VAL A 233 -7.57 13.08 8.12
N ASN A 234 -6.33 12.63 8.40
CA ASN A 234 -5.63 12.95 9.63
C ASN A 234 -4.11 13.15 9.38
N GLN A 235 -3.51 14.02 10.20
CA GLN A 235 -2.09 14.37 10.06
C GLN A 235 -1.13 13.19 10.26
N ASN A 236 -1.50 12.16 11.07
CA ASN A 236 -0.66 11.00 11.27
C ASN A 236 -0.64 10.09 10.03
N ASP A 237 -1.76 10.03 9.29
CA ASP A 237 -1.84 9.29 8.04
C ASP A 237 -0.93 9.95 6.98
N LEU A 238 -0.98 11.29 6.87
CA LEU A 238 -0.04 12.04 6.03
C LEU A 238 1.41 11.78 6.43
N ALA A 239 1.72 11.85 7.73
CA ALA A 239 3.07 11.63 8.23
C ALA A 239 3.59 10.23 7.93
N THR A 240 2.74 9.21 8.07
CA THR A 240 3.09 7.82 7.74
C THR A 240 3.33 7.65 6.24
N TYR A 241 2.50 8.29 5.40
CA TYR A 241 2.72 8.29 3.96
C TYR A 241 4.06 8.96 3.58
N LEU A 242 4.39 10.09 4.19
CA LEU A 242 5.68 10.75 4.00
C LEU A 242 6.84 9.86 4.44
N ALA A 243 6.69 9.14 5.57
CA ALA A 243 7.69 8.17 6.05
C ALA A 243 7.91 7.02 5.06
N PHE A 244 6.88 6.59 4.33
CA PHE A 244 7.03 5.59 3.25
C PHE A 244 7.74 6.14 2.03
N CYS A 245 7.49 7.40 1.66
CA CYS A 245 8.12 8.03 0.51
C CYS A 245 9.58 8.41 0.77
N TRP A 246 9.91 8.74 2.02
CA TRP A 246 11.24 9.19 2.44
C TRP A 246 12.40 8.30 1.97
N PRO A 247 12.37 6.95 2.18
CA PRO A 247 13.42 6.07 1.69
C PRO A 247 13.61 6.09 0.19
N PHE A 248 12.56 6.28 -0.60
CA PHE A 248 12.67 6.36 -2.06
C PHE A 248 13.41 7.63 -2.49
N MET A 249 13.18 8.75 -1.79
CA MET A 249 13.94 9.98 -2.03
C MET A 249 15.41 9.79 -1.67
N LEU A 250 15.71 9.20 -0.51
CA LEU A 250 17.09 8.86 -0.13
C LEU A 250 17.78 7.94 -1.16
N CYS A 251 17.07 6.90 -1.63
CA CYS A 251 17.59 5.99 -2.64
C CYS A 251 17.88 6.70 -3.97
N ALA A 252 17.11 7.71 -4.34
CA ALA A 252 17.30 8.40 -5.62
C ALA A 252 18.68 9.00 -5.76
N PHE A 253 19.32 9.46 -4.67
CA PHE A 253 20.71 9.93 -4.66
C PHE A 253 21.71 8.88 -5.14
N PHE A 254 21.48 7.60 -4.81
CA PHE A 254 22.40 6.52 -5.13
C PHE A 254 22.21 5.99 -6.55
N PHE A 255 21.01 6.13 -7.11
CA PHE A 255 20.68 5.63 -8.43
C PHE A 255 20.67 6.69 -9.53
N THR A 256 20.67 7.98 -9.18
CA THR A 256 20.62 9.10 -10.11
C THR A 256 22.00 9.75 -10.26
N ARG A 257 22.47 9.88 -11.50
CA ARG A 257 23.78 10.50 -11.81
C ARG A 257 23.67 11.92 -12.38
N ARG A 258 22.49 12.33 -12.82
CA ARG A 258 22.27 13.61 -13.49
C ARG A 258 21.98 14.70 -12.47
N ALA A 259 22.77 15.78 -12.45
CA ALA A 259 22.65 16.86 -11.46
C ALA A 259 21.25 17.48 -11.36
N ARG A 260 20.55 17.66 -12.50
CA ARG A 260 19.18 18.20 -12.51
C ARG A 260 18.17 17.34 -11.72
N TRP A 261 18.31 16.00 -11.81
CA TRP A 261 17.43 15.09 -11.07
C TRP A 261 17.79 15.01 -9.59
N LEU A 262 19.08 15.15 -9.27
CA LEU A 262 19.53 15.26 -7.88
C LEU A 262 19.04 16.56 -7.24
N ALA A 263 19.05 17.68 -7.98
CA ALA A 263 18.50 18.94 -7.49
C ALA A 263 17.00 18.86 -7.24
N LEU A 264 16.25 18.22 -8.15
CA LEU A 264 14.80 18.00 -7.98
C LEU A 264 14.51 17.10 -6.78
N ASP A 265 15.27 16.02 -6.61
CA ASP A 265 15.13 15.10 -5.49
C ASP A 265 15.44 15.79 -4.16
N MET A 266 16.49 16.63 -4.11
CA MET A 266 16.79 17.46 -2.96
C MET A 266 15.64 18.41 -2.62
N LEU A 267 15.06 19.05 -3.64
CA LEU A 267 13.90 19.91 -3.44
C LEU A 267 12.73 19.12 -2.80
N PHE A 268 12.44 17.91 -3.28
CA PHE A 268 11.40 17.07 -2.71
C PHE A 268 11.72 16.60 -1.29
N ILE A 269 12.98 16.34 -0.97
CA ILE A 269 13.41 16.03 0.40
C ILE A 269 13.16 17.24 1.32
N LEU A 270 13.57 18.43 0.92
CA LEU A 270 13.39 19.65 1.73
C LEU A 270 11.90 19.95 1.97
N ILE A 271 11.10 19.89 0.91
CA ILE A 271 9.65 20.10 1.02
C ILE A 271 9.00 19.00 1.87
N GLY A 272 9.39 17.74 1.67
CA GLY A 272 8.93 16.61 2.46
C GLY A 272 9.28 16.75 3.93
N ALA A 273 10.50 17.18 4.27
CA ALA A 273 10.93 17.45 5.64
C ALA A 273 10.09 18.58 6.28
N ALA A 274 9.84 19.68 5.56
CA ALA A 274 8.97 20.74 6.02
C ALA A 274 7.53 20.27 6.26
N ALA A 275 7.00 19.41 5.36
CA ALA A 275 5.69 18.78 5.52
C ALA A 275 5.65 17.87 6.76
N PHE A 276 6.70 17.08 7.03
CA PHE A 276 6.82 16.26 8.23
C PHE A 276 6.69 17.07 9.52
N VAL A 277 7.45 18.16 9.62
CA VAL A 277 7.39 19.05 10.79
C VAL A 277 5.96 19.55 11.01
N ARG A 278 5.26 19.91 9.92
CA ARG A 278 3.88 20.40 9.97
C ARG A 278 2.86 19.33 10.40
N THR A 279 3.15 18.04 10.26
CA THR A 279 2.24 16.98 10.74
C THR A 279 2.26 16.85 12.26
N GLY A 280 3.35 17.22 12.93
CA GLY A 280 3.54 17.00 14.36
C GLY A 280 3.68 15.54 14.79
N SER A 281 3.79 14.59 13.87
CA SER A 281 3.84 13.15 14.17
C SER A 281 5.24 12.67 14.53
N ARG A 282 5.46 12.40 15.81
CA ARG A 282 6.75 11.92 16.35
C ARG A 282 7.10 10.50 15.87
N SER A 283 6.13 9.59 15.88
CA SER A 283 6.33 8.19 15.47
C SER A 283 6.79 8.08 14.01
N SER A 284 6.22 8.90 13.13
CA SER A 284 6.60 8.92 11.72
C SER A 284 7.98 9.55 11.49
N LEU A 285 8.37 10.53 12.29
CA LEU A 285 9.74 11.07 12.27
C LEU A 285 10.76 10.02 12.72
N VAL A 286 10.46 9.25 13.77
CA VAL A 286 11.31 8.14 14.21
C VAL A 286 11.41 7.07 13.12
N ALA A 287 10.28 6.72 12.47
CA ALA A 287 10.27 5.78 11.35
C ALA A 287 11.14 6.26 10.17
N ALA A 288 11.07 7.55 9.82
CA ALA A 288 11.92 8.15 8.80
C ALA A 288 13.41 8.14 9.21
N GLY A 289 13.70 8.39 10.50
CA GLY A 289 15.05 8.29 11.07
C GLY A 289 15.61 6.88 10.95
N VAL A 290 14.84 5.86 11.35
CA VAL A 290 15.22 4.44 11.22
C VAL A 290 15.48 4.08 9.76
N SER A 291 14.59 4.50 8.84
CA SER A 291 14.80 4.30 7.41
C SER A 291 16.07 4.97 6.89
N THR A 292 16.43 6.15 7.42
CA THR A 292 17.66 6.87 7.05
C THR A 292 18.91 6.12 7.52
N VAL A 293 18.93 5.66 8.79
CA VAL A 293 20.04 4.85 9.32
C VAL A 293 20.18 3.55 8.54
N ALA A 294 19.06 2.87 8.27
CA ALA A 294 19.04 1.65 7.45
C ALA A 294 19.52 1.91 6.02
N ALA A 295 19.20 3.08 5.43
CA ALA A 295 19.70 3.47 4.10
C ALA A 295 21.22 3.64 4.10
N VAL A 296 21.79 4.32 5.09
CA VAL A 296 23.25 4.47 5.21
C VAL A 296 23.90 3.09 5.30
N PHE A 297 23.37 2.19 6.15
CA PHE A 297 23.87 0.83 6.28
C PHE A 297 23.74 0.01 5.00
N LEU A 298 22.57 0.07 4.34
CA LEU A 298 22.32 -0.63 3.08
C LEU A 298 23.32 -0.22 2.01
N PHE A 299 23.51 1.09 1.81
CA PHE A 299 24.41 1.60 0.75
C PHE A 299 25.88 1.40 1.10
N TRP A 300 26.25 1.44 2.37
CA TRP A 300 27.57 1.02 2.82
C TRP A 300 27.83 -0.46 2.46
N HIS A 301 26.87 -1.33 2.76
CA HIS A 301 27.01 -2.78 2.52
C HIS A 301 26.93 -3.15 1.04
N LEU A 302 26.24 -2.36 0.21
CA LEU A 302 26.18 -2.53 -1.24
C LEU A 302 27.50 -2.15 -1.92
N GLY A 303 28.49 -1.66 -1.18
CA GLY A 303 29.75 -1.17 -1.76
C GLY A 303 29.49 -0.05 -2.78
N ALA A 304 28.40 0.70 -2.61
CA ALA A 304 28.17 1.89 -3.39
C ALA A 304 29.32 2.84 -3.12
N ARG A 305 30.37 2.73 -3.94
CA ARG A 305 31.44 3.70 -4.01
C ARG A 305 30.81 5.00 -4.49
N LEU A 306 30.23 5.72 -3.56
CA LEU A 306 29.94 7.12 -3.78
C LEU A 306 31.27 7.71 -4.25
N SER A 307 31.30 8.30 -5.43
CA SER A 307 32.49 9.09 -5.75
C SER A 307 32.71 10.01 -4.55
N ALA A 308 33.95 10.24 -4.15
CA ALA A 308 34.23 11.09 -2.98
C ALA A 308 33.48 12.45 -3.07
N ARG A 309 33.21 12.89 -4.28
CA ARG A 309 32.40 14.08 -4.57
C ARG A 309 30.91 13.89 -4.25
N THR A 310 30.30 12.77 -4.65
CA THR A 310 28.88 12.47 -4.36
C THR A 310 28.67 12.21 -2.86
N GLY A 311 29.60 11.52 -2.20
CA GLY A 311 29.57 11.30 -0.75
C GLY A 311 29.63 12.61 0.04
N LYS A 312 30.50 13.57 -0.39
CA LYS A 312 30.58 14.89 0.21
C LYS A 312 29.30 15.71 -0.01
N ILE A 313 28.70 15.65 -1.21
CA ILE A 313 27.45 16.36 -1.53
C ILE A 313 26.30 15.79 -0.69
N VAL A 314 26.14 14.46 -0.62
CA VAL A 314 25.10 13.81 0.19
C VAL A 314 25.31 14.10 1.69
N GLY A 315 26.55 14.00 2.18
CA GLY A 315 26.87 14.34 3.56
C GLY A 315 26.57 15.79 3.89
N ALA A 316 26.96 16.72 3.00
CA ALA A 316 26.64 18.13 3.13
C ALA A 316 25.13 18.40 3.08
N ALA A 317 24.40 17.75 2.19
CA ALA A 317 22.95 17.90 2.08
C ALA A 317 22.22 17.38 3.32
N VAL A 318 22.59 16.20 3.84
CA VAL A 318 22.07 15.67 5.10
C VAL A 318 22.43 16.59 6.26
N ALA A 319 23.67 17.09 6.32
CA ALA A 319 24.09 18.05 7.34
C ALA A 319 23.30 19.36 7.25
N VAL A 320 23.09 19.90 6.05
CA VAL A 320 22.26 21.12 5.84
C VAL A 320 20.82 20.87 6.29
N VAL A 321 20.20 19.72 5.94
CA VAL A 321 18.85 19.38 6.40
C VAL A 321 18.80 19.27 7.92
N LEU A 322 19.79 18.63 8.54
CA LEU A 322 19.86 18.50 10.01
C LEU A 322 20.12 19.86 10.67
N VAL A 323 21.00 20.69 10.11
CA VAL A 323 21.30 22.02 10.62
C VAL A 323 20.12 22.97 10.43
N VAL A 324 19.46 22.96 9.26
CA VAL A 324 18.26 23.79 9.01
C VAL A 324 17.10 23.31 9.87
N ALA A 325 16.85 22.02 9.95
CA ALA A 325 15.81 21.47 10.84
C ALA A 325 16.14 21.71 12.32
N GLY A 326 17.36 21.45 12.72
CA GLY A 326 17.84 21.70 14.09
C GLY A 326 17.89 23.19 14.44
N GLY A 327 18.38 24.02 13.54
CA GLY A 327 18.40 25.48 13.70
C GLY A 327 16.98 26.06 13.74
N TYR A 328 16.10 25.60 12.85
CA TYR A 328 14.69 25.99 12.90
C TYR A 328 14.02 25.56 14.20
N LEU A 329 14.32 24.37 14.69
CA LEU A 329 13.83 23.84 15.98
C LEU A 329 14.37 24.62 17.19
N LEU A 330 15.62 25.11 17.12
CA LEU A 330 16.29 25.77 18.26
C LEU A 330 16.06 27.28 18.31
N PHE A 331 15.92 27.97 17.17
CA PHE A 331 15.97 29.42 17.08
C PHE A 331 14.67 30.12 16.69
N ASN A 332 13.60 29.38 16.37
CA ASN A 332 12.35 30.00 15.94
C ASN A 332 11.35 30.15 17.11
N ASP A 333 11.51 31.18 17.89
CA ASP A 333 10.64 31.50 19.05
C ASP A 333 9.21 31.92 18.65
N SER A 334 9.01 32.40 17.43
CA SER A 334 7.72 32.96 17.00
C SER A 334 6.66 31.92 16.60
N GLN A 335 7.05 30.67 16.45
CA GLN A 335 6.16 29.54 16.12
C GLN A 335 6.06 28.56 17.30
N SER A 336 6.01 29.09 18.50
CA SER A 336 6.24 28.41 19.76
C SER A 336 5.42 27.14 20.00
N ASP A 337 4.15 27.10 19.58
CA ASP A 337 3.27 25.98 19.95
C ASP A 337 3.52 24.70 19.14
N MET A 338 3.88 24.83 17.86
CA MET A 338 4.22 23.68 17.02
C MET A 338 5.52 22.99 17.49
N LEU A 339 6.52 23.80 17.87
CA LEU A 339 7.84 23.28 18.26
C LEU A 339 7.88 22.87 19.73
N ARG A 340 7.06 23.47 20.60
CA ARG A 340 6.93 23.06 22.02
C ARG A 340 6.63 21.58 22.16
N GLN A 341 5.84 20.99 21.27
CA GLN A 341 5.52 19.56 21.32
C GLN A 341 6.74 18.64 21.08
N PHE A 342 7.81 19.16 20.45
CA PHE A 342 9.07 18.42 20.23
C PHE A 342 10.13 18.76 21.28
N ARG A 343 9.92 19.74 22.14
CA ARG A 343 10.86 20.08 23.23
C ARG A 343 10.88 18.97 24.26
N LEU A 344 12.08 18.63 24.72
CA LEU A 344 12.28 17.59 25.75
C LEU A 344 11.49 17.89 27.02
N GLU A 345 11.42 19.17 27.43
CA GLU A 345 10.64 19.61 28.59
C GLU A 345 9.14 19.33 28.45
N ALA A 346 8.56 19.61 27.27
CA ALA A 346 7.17 19.29 26.98
C ALA A 346 6.92 17.77 26.92
N LEU A 347 7.91 17.01 26.47
CA LEU A 347 7.87 15.55 26.46
C LEU A 347 7.90 15.00 27.91
N LEU A 348 8.80 15.52 28.73
CA LEU A 348 8.92 15.11 30.14
C LEU A 348 7.69 15.52 30.96
N SER A 349 7.18 16.75 30.78
CA SER A 349 5.98 17.21 31.47
C SER A 349 4.71 16.45 31.06
N GLN A 350 4.57 16.09 29.77
CA GLN A 350 3.47 15.25 29.31
C GLN A 350 3.59 13.81 29.89
N ALA A 351 4.79 13.25 29.92
CA ALA A 351 5.01 11.94 30.54
C ALA A 351 4.71 11.94 32.05
N GLN A 352 5.10 13.04 32.77
CA GLN A 352 4.79 13.20 34.18
C GLN A 352 3.31 13.44 34.47
N ALA A 353 2.61 14.13 33.57
CA ALA A 353 1.18 14.43 33.74
C ALA A 353 0.25 13.25 33.42
N GLY A 354 0.74 12.13 32.85
CA GLY A 354 -0.08 10.98 32.45
C GLY A 354 -1.17 11.32 31.44
N LYS A 355 -1.02 12.43 30.69
CA LYS A 355 -2.02 12.94 29.75
C LYS A 355 -1.52 13.03 28.29
N GLY A 356 -0.36 12.45 28.01
CA GLY A 356 0.27 12.48 26.69
C GLY A 356 -0.35 11.48 25.71
N SER A 357 -0.14 11.70 24.42
CA SER A 357 -0.53 10.72 23.38
C SER A 357 0.14 9.35 23.57
N GLY A 358 1.25 9.29 24.32
CA GLY A 358 1.94 8.07 24.74
C GLY A 358 1.11 7.25 25.72
N ASP A 359 0.51 7.90 26.71
CA ASP A 359 -0.29 7.22 27.75
C ASP A 359 -1.59 6.66 27.19
N ILE A 360 -2.22 7.40 26.26
CA ILE A 360 -3.39 6.92 25.51
C ILE A 360 -3.01 5.65 24.70
N ARG A 361 -1.87 5.67 24.02
CA ARG A 361 -1.42 4.51 23.25
C ARG A 361 -1.04 3.33 24.11
N SER A 362 -0.39 3.55 25.28
CA SER A 362 -0.07 2.48 26.23
C SER A 362 -1.35 1.84 26.79
N SER A 363 -2.35 2.65 27.15
CA SER A 363 -3.66 2.16 27.59
C SER A 363 -4.38 1.35 26.49
N LEU A 364 -4.39 1.84 25.24
CA LEU A 364 -4.95 1.10 24.11
C LEU A 364 -4.19 -0.20 23.81
N THR A 365 -2.85 -0.18 23.95
CA THR A 365 -2.01 -1.38 23.80
C THR A 365 -2.33 -2.42 24.89
N SER A 366 -2.41 -2.01 26.16
CA SER A 366 -2.80 -2.89 27.26
C SER A 366 -4.17 -3.50 27.02
N ARG A 367 -5.12 -2.70 26.56
CA ARG A 367 -6.46 -3.20 26.22
C ARG A 367 -6.45 -4.18 25.05
N GLY A 368 -5.63 -3.92 24.01
CA GLY A 368 -5.43 -4.85 22.90
C GLY A 368 -4.83 -6.19 23.35
N LEU A 369 -3.88 -6.17 24.31
CA LEU A 369 -3.31 -7.37 24.91
C LEU A 369 -4.31 -8.14 25.76
N GLU A 370 -5.20 -7.47 26.48
CA GLU A 370 -6.29 -8.10 27.22
C GLU A 370 -7.26 -8.83 26.28
N ILE A 371 -7.64 -8.16 25.16
CA ILE A 371 -8.49 -8.76 24.12
C ILE A 371 -7.83 -9.99 23.52
N ALA A 372 -6.54 -9.87 23.16
CA ALA A 372 -5.75 -10.98 22.62
C ALA A 372 -5.58 -12.12 23.64
N GLY A 373 -5.39 -11.80 24.93
CA GLY A 373 -5.25 -12.79 26.01
C GLY A 373 -6.48 -13.65 26.21
N GLY A 374 -7.69 -13.11 25.97
CA GLY A 374 -8.95 -13.85 26.06
C GLY A 374 -9.13 -14.93 24.98
N SER A 375 -8.35 -14.86 23.88
CA SER A 375 -8.41 -15.82 22.77
C SER A 375 -7.05 -15.96 22.07
N PHE A 376 -6.03 -16.24 22.84
CA PHE A 376 -4.59 -16.20 22.48
C PHE A 376 -4.24 -16.74 21.08
N LEU A 377 -4.72 -17.93 20.71
CA LEU A 377 -4.42 -18.53 19.40
C LEU A 377 -5.31 -18.02 18.27
N LEU A 378 -6.59 -17.85 18.53
CA LEU A 378 -7.61 -17.62 17.51
C LEU A 378 -7.83 -16.12 17.24
N GLY A 379 -7.59 -15.26 18.24
CA GLY A 379 -7.98 -13.86 18.22
C GLY A 379 -9.48 -13.64 18.43
N ALA A 380 -9.86 -12.39 18.62
CA ALA A 380 -11.28 -12.03 18.85
C ALA A 380 -12.14 -12.13 17.58
N GLY A 381 -11.51 -12.24 16.42
CA GLY A 381 -12.14 -12.20 15.10
C GLY A 381 -11.88 -10.88 14.36
N PRO A 382 -12.11 -10.82 13.04
CA PRO A 382 -11.79 -9.65 12.21
C PRO A 382 -12.54 -8.39 12.67
N GLY A 383 -11.79 -7.30 12.97
CA GLY A 383 -12.33 -6.01 13.39
C GLY A 383 -12.98 -6.00 14.77
N GLN A 384 -12.77 -7.05 15.58
CA GLN A 384 -13.38 -7.14 16.90
C GLN A 384 -12.68 -6.28 17.94
N ALA A 385 -11.36 -6.06 17.82
CA ALA A 385 -10.65 -5.19 18.73
C ALA A 385 -11.27 -3.77 18.76
N GLU A 386 -11.51 -3.19 17.59
CA GLU A 386 -12.17 -1.89 17.45
C GLU A 386 -13.61 -1.92 17.98
N SER A 387 -14.38 -2.98 17.65
CA SER A 387 -15.76 -3.13 18.08
C SER A 387 -15.90 -3.30 19.60
N ILE A 388 -14.99 -4.04 20.24
CA ILE A 388 -14.96 -4.26 21.70
C ILE A 388 -14.57 -2.96 22.42
N ILE A 389 -13.57 -2.24 21.91
CA ILE A 389 -13.14 -0.97 22.50
C ILE A 389 -14.24 0.08 22.39
N SER A 390 -14.93 0.15 21.25
CA SER A 390 -16.02 1.13 21.03
C SER A 390 -17.28 0.83 21.83
N SER A 391 -17.57 -0.43 22.15
CA SER A 391 -18.74 -0.82 22.96
C SER A 391 -18.51 -0.66 24.47
N GLY A 392 -17.27 -0.50 24.92
CA GLY A 392 -16.93 -0.27 26.33
C GLY A 392 -17.11 1.19 26.74
N THR A 393 -17.03 1.45 28.06
CA THR A 393 -16.96 2.81 28.63
C THR A 393 -15.60 3.44 28.29
N ASN A 394 -15.46 3.94 27.07
CA ASN A 394 -14.23 4.53 26.58
C ASN A 394 -14.26 6.04 26.82
N ALA A 395 -13.71 6.50 27.94
CA ALA A 395 -13.58 7.91 28.27
C ALA A 395 -12.79 8.73 27.25
N LEU A 396 -12.02 8.05 26.36
CA LEU A 396 -11.16 8.70 25.38
C LEU A 396 -11.82 8.88 24.01
N GLY A 397 -12.96 8.24 23.74
CA GLY A 397 -13.64 8.30 22.45
C GLY A 397 -12.84 7.70 21.27
N ILE A 398 -11.77 6.92 21.56
CA ILE A 398 -10.88 6.32 20.55
C ILE A 398 -11.13 4.82 20.53
N SER A 399 -11.62 4.30 19.41
CA SER A 399 -11.96 2.88 19.23
C SER A 399 -10.81 2.06 18.63
N ASN A 400 -9.82 2.70 18.01
CA ASN A 400 -8.74 2.03 17.28
C ASN A 400 -7.49 1.87 18.15
N LEU A 401 -6.80 0.73 18.03
CA LEU A 401 -5.57 0.43 18.78
C LEU A 401 -4.38 1.32 18.37
N HIS A 402 -4.44 1.98 17.22
CA HIS A 402 -3.33 2.78 16.69
C HIS A 402 -2.00 2.03 16.63
N ASN A 403 -2.06 0.72 16.40
CA ASN A 403 -0.87 -0.13 16.25
C ASN A 403 -1.25 -1.37 15.43
N TRP A 404 -0.76 -1.41 14.18
CA TRP A 404 -1.05 -2.50 13.24
C TRP A 404 -0.68 -3.89 13.75
N TRP A 405 0.44 -4.00 14.45
CA TRP A 405 0.91 -5.28 14.96
C TRP A 405 -0.01 -5.82 16.05
N PHE A 406 -0.42 -4.95 16.99
CA PHE A 406 -1.36 -5.32 18.06
C PHE A 406 -2.78 -5.52 17.53
N GLU A 407 -3.21 -4.74 16.54
CA GLU A 407 -4.51 -4.91 15.87
C GLU A 407 -4.57 -6.30 15.19
N THR A 408 -3.51 -6.64 14.41
CA THR A 408 -3.43 -7.95 13.75
C THR A 408 -3.41 -9.11 14.76
N TYR A 409 -2.77 -8.92 15.92
CA TYR A 409 -2.72 -9.92 16.99
C TYR A 409 -4.06 -10.01 17.73
N ALA A 410 -4.68 -8.90 18.10
CA ALA A 410 -5.94 -8.90 18.82
C ALA A 410 -7.09 -9.51 17.98
N ASP A 411 -7.14 -9.18 16.70
CA ASP A 411 -8.17 -9.68 15.78
C ASP A 411 -7.90 -11.12 15.31
N GLY A 412 -6.66 -11.41 14.93
CA GLY A 412 -6.27 -12.67 14.28
C GLY A 412 -5.65 -13.71 15.21
N GLY A 413 -5.38 -13.37 16.47
CA GLY A 413 -4.62 -14.20 17.41
C GLY A 413 -3.19 -14.46 16.96
N LEU A 414 -2.54 -15.39 17.64
CA LEU A 414 -1.17 -15.77 17.29
C LEU A 414 -1.05 -16.31 15.86
N VAL A 415 -2.05 -17.06 15.39
CA VAL A 415 -2.06 -17.61 14.02
C VAL A 415 -2.12 -16.50 12.98
N GLY A 416 -3.07 -15.57 13.10
CA GLY A 416 -3.19 -14.44 12.19
C GLY A 416 -1.96 -13.53 12.22
N PHE A 417 -1.46 -13.22 13.41
CA PHE A 417 -0.24 -12.44 13.59
C PHE A 417 0.98 -13.11 12.94
N ALA A 418 1.20 -14.42 13.19
CA ALA A 418 2.32 -15.16 12.62
C ALA A 418 2.26 -15.20 11.09
N LEU A 419 1.10 -15.46 10.49
CA LEU A 419 0.93 -15.47 9.05
C LEU A 419 1.26 -14.11 8.42
N HIS A 420 0.79 -13.02 9.04
CA HIS A 420 1.10 -11.66 8.57
C HIS A 420 2.58 -11.32 8.74
N LEU A 421 3.17 -11.68 9.86
CA LEU A 421 4.61 -11.48 10.13
C LEU A 421 5.48 -12.28 9.16
N ILE A 422 5.14 -13.56 8.88
CA ILE A 422 5.84 -14.39 7.88
C ILE A 422 5.75 -13.72 6.50
N PHE A 423 4.58 -13.25 6.09
CA PHE A 423 4.46 -12.49 4.84
C PHE A 423 5.39 -11.28 4.80
N PHE A 424 5.38 -10.47 5.85
CA PHE A 424 6.22 -9.29 5.97
C PHE A 424 7.71 -9.64 5.87
N LEU A 425 8.16 -10.65 6.61
CA LEU A 425 9.55 -11.11 6.58
C LEU A 425 9.96 -11.67 5.22
N LEU A 426 9.12 -12.49 4.59
CA LEU A 426 9.38 -13.02 3.24
C LEU A 426 9.44 -11.92 2.20
N LEU A 427 8.64 -10.87 2.35
CA LEU A 427 8.69 -9.70 1.47
C LEU A 427 10.04 -8.98 1.59
N VAL A 428 10.50 -8.71 2.81
CA VAL A 428 11.80 -8.08 3.06
C VAL A 428 12.95 -8.97 2.56
N ILE A 429 12.93 -10.27 2.90
CA ILE A 429 13.94 -11.25 2.48
C ILE A 429 13.98 -11.38 0.95
N GLY A 430 12.81 -11.44 0.30
CA GLY A 430 12.71 -11.54 -1.16
C GLY A 430 13.18 -10.29 -1.90
N LEU A 431 13.01 -9.10 -1.32
CA LEU A 431 13.47 -7.84 -1.88
C LEU A 431 14.98 -7.63 -1.74
N TRP A 432 15.59 -8.17 -0.68
CA TRP A 432 17.01 -7.97 -0.39
C TRP A 432 17.95 -8.35 -1.54
N PRO A 433 17.88 -9.58 -2.13
CA PRO A 433 18.71 -9.94 -3.28
C PRO A 433 18.42 -9.07 -4.52
N VAL A 434 17.17 -8.63 -4.71
CA VAL A 434 16.80 -7.74 -5.82
C VAL A 434 17.47 -6.38 -5.65
N ALA A 435 17.42 -5.79 -4.46
CA ALA A 435 18.09 -4.52 -4.16
C ALA A 435 19.61 -4.59 -4.41
N ARG A 436 20.24 -5.75 -4.14
CA ARG A 436 21.69 -5.93 -4.29
C ARG A 436 22.15 -6.27 -5.70
N ARG A 437 21.41 -7.09 -6.43
CA ARG A 437 21.95 -7.81 -7.60
C ARG A 437 21.12 -7.70 -8.88
N ASP A 438 19.92 -7.11 -8.84
CA ASP A 438 19.14 -6.99 -10.08
C ASP A 438 19.89 -6.13 -11.10
N PRO A 439 20.02 -6.56 -12.36
CA PRO A 439 20.75 -5.81 -13.38
C PRO A 439 20.07 -4.49 -13.76
N ASP A 440 18.74 -4.38 -13.60
CA ASP A 440 18.01 -3.14 -13.87
C ASP A 440 18.11 -2.17 -12.68
N ALA A 441 18.78 -1.05 -12.89
CA ALA A 441 18.97 -0.04 -11.84
C ALA A 441 17.66 0.51 -11.28
N PHE A 442 16.61 0.62 -12.11
CA PHE A 442 15.30 1.09 -11.65
C PHE A 442 14.61 0.05 -10.74
N THR A 443 14.73 -1.23 -11.07
CA THR A 443 14.23 -2.33 -10.21
C THR A 443 14.98 -2.35 -8.87
N ARG A 444 16.32 -2.17 -8.88
CA ARG A 444 17.10 -2.03 -7.64
C ARG A 444 16.67 -0.83 -6.80
N TYR A 445 16.46 0.31 -7.45
CA TYR A 445 15.97 1.52 -6.78
C TYR A 445 14.66 1.26 -6.05
N LEU A 446 13.66 0.69 -6.75
CA LEU A 446 12.37 0.36 -6.15
C LEU A 446 12.52 -0.68 -5.03
N ALA A 447 13.34 -1.71 -5.21
CA ALA A 447 13.61 -2.72 -4.19
C ALA A 447 14.21 -2.09 -2.92
N SER A 448 15.23 -1.26 -3.07
CA SER A 448 15.91 -0.58 -1.97
C SER A 448 14.95 0.33 -1.21
N GLY A 449 14.20 1.18 -1.92
CA GLY A 449 13.21 2.06 -1.32
C GLY A 449 12.12 1.29 -0.57
N THR A 450 11.64 0.18 -1.17
CA THR A 450 10.60 -0.65 -0.53
C THR A 450 11.11 -1.34 0.74
N VAL A 451 12.31 -1.94 0.73
CA VAL A 451 12.91 -2.55 1.93
C VAL A 451 13.03 -1.53 3.05
N LEU A 452 13.58 -0.35 2.75
CA LEU A 452 13.78 0.70 3.75
C LEU A 452 12.45 1.25 4.29
N ALA A 453 11.43 1.37 3.43
CA ALA A 453 10.09 1.78 3.84
C ALA A 453 9.42 0.72 4.75
N LEU A 454 9.59 -0.56 4.43
CA LEU A 454 9.12 -1.67 5.28
C LEU A 454 9.82 -1.69 6.63
N LEU A 455 11.14 -1.46 6.68
CA LEU A 455 11.87 -1.33 7.94
C LEU A 455 11.38 -0.12 8.77
N GLY A 456 11.11 1.01 8.14
CA GLY A 456 10.46 2.16 8.79
C GLY A 456 9.06 1.83 9.30
N TRP A 457 8.31 1.02 8.55
CA TRP A 457 6.97 0.60 8.93
C TRP A 457 6.91 -0.23 10.22
N THR A 458 7.95 -0.97 10.58
CA THR A 458 7.99 -1.70 11.86
C THR A 458 7.69 -0.81 13.05
N ILE A 459 8.14 0.45 12.99
CA ILE A 459 7.90 1.49 14.00
C ILE A 459 6.73 2.39 13.59
N GLY A 460 6.66 2.77 12.31
CA GLY A 460 5.62 3.67 11.78
C GLY A 460 4.20 3.12 11.86
N ALA A 461 4.06 1.82 12.08
CA ALA A 461 2.78 1.11 12.22
C ALA A 461 1.89 1.59 13.38
N VAL A 462 2.42 2.42 14.28
CA VAL A 462 1.66 3.10 15.35
C VAL A 462 1.14 4.48 14.92
N GLY A 463 1.42 4.91 13.68
CA GLY A 463 1.06 6.23 13.17
C GLY A 463 -0.38 6.35 12.70
N PRO A 464 -0.84 5.50 11.78
CA PRO A 464 -2.15 5.63 11.15
C PRO A 464 -3.32 5.54 12.11
N SER A 465 -4.40 6.24 11.79
CA SER A 465 -5.66 6.17 12.54
C SER A 465 -6.37 4.83 12.37
N SER A 466 -6.23 4.19 11.22
CA SER A 466 -6.71 2.83 10.94
C SER A 466 -5.75 2.19 9.94
N SER A 467 -5.01 1.20 10.39
CA SER A 467 -3.98 0.58 9.53
C SER A 467 -4.59 -0.31 8.46
N VAL A 468 -5.71 -0.98 8.73
CA VAL A 468 -6.38 -1.85 7.76
C VAL A 468 -6.88 -1.10 6.52
N SER A 469 -7.39 0.13 6.70
CA SER A 469 -7.88 0.98 5.61
C SER A 469 -6.81 1.90 5.02
N PHE A 470 -5.57 1.87 5.53
CA PHE A 470 -4.49 2.73 5.11
C PHE A 470 -3.89 2.26 3.78
N ALA A 471 -4.44 2.72 2.67
CA ALA A 471 -4.05 2.34 1.31
C ALA A 471 -2.53 2.37 1.03
N PRO A 472 -1.72 3.33 1.55
CA PRO A 472 -0.29 3.37 1.29
C PRO A 472 0.47 2.10 1.69
N VAL A 473 0.11 1.42 2.80
CA VAL A 473 0.80 0.18 3.18
C VAL A 473 0.50 -0.97 2.21
N TRP A 474 -0.72 -1.06 1.71
CA TRP A 474 -1.11 -2.09 0.74
C TRP A 474 -0.47 -1.87 -0.63
N ILE A 475 -0.29 -0.60 -1.03
CA ILE A 475 0.50 -0.23 -2.21
C ILE A 475 1.96 -0.61 -2.01
N LEU A 476 2.54 -0.37 -0.83
CA LEU A 476 3.92 -0.72 -0.51
C LEU A 476 4.13 -2.24 -0.57
N TYR A 477 3.23 -3.03 -0.01
CA TYR A 477 3.26 -4.50 -0.10
C TYR A 477 3.12 -4.98 -1.55
N GLY A 478 2.16 -4.42 -2.30
CA GLY A 478 1.97 -4.73 -3.71
C GLY A 478 3.18 -4.36 -4.58
N LEU A 479 3.82 -3.22 -4.31
CA LEU A 479 5.05 -2.80 -4.98
C LEU A 479 6.20 -3.78 -4.70
N GLY A 480 6.34 -4.23 -3.46
CA GLY A 480 7.34 -5.24 -3.10
C GLY A 480 7.14 -6.54 -3.88
N LEU A 481 5.91 -7.05 -3.93
CA LEU A 481 5.56 -8.24 -4.74
C LEU A 481 5.80 -8.01 -6.23
N ALA A 482 5.47 -6.82 -6.77
CA ALA A 482 5.71 -6.45 -8.15
C ALA A 482 7.20 -6.49 -8.51
N VAL A 483 8.03 -5.94 -7.64
CA VAL A 483 9.49 -5.86 -7.82
C VAL A 483 10.12 -7.26 -7.78
N ILE A 484 9.77 -8.10 -6.80
CA ILE A 484 10.22 -9.50 -6.71
C ILE A 484 9.78 -10.28 -7.96
N SER A 485 8.51 -10.17 -8.32
CA SER A 485 7.95 -10.84 -9.51
C SER A 485 8.70 -10.43 -10.78
N ARG A 486 8.93 -9.12 -11.00
CA ARG A 486 9.66 -8.65 -12.19
C ARG A 486 11.08 -9.18 -12.26
N SER A 487 11.81 -9.13 -11.14
CA SER A 487 13.18 -9.64 -11.07
C SER A 487 13.25 -11.13 -11.44
N ARG A 488 12.36 -11.94 -10.87
CA ARG A 488 12.28 -13.39 -11.15
C ARG A 488 11.88 -13.68 -12.61
N LEU A 489 10.89 -12.98 -13.15
CA LEU A 489 10.49 -13.11 -14.55
C LEU A 489 11.64 -12.73 -15.49
N ALA A 490 12.34 -11.63 -15.21
CA ALA A 490 13.50 -11.21 -16.01
C ALA A 490 14.67 -12.22 -15.94
N ALA A 491 14.86 -12.88 -14.80
CA ALA A 491 15.85 -13.95 -14.67
C ALA A 491 15.45 -15.17 -15.50
N ALA A 492 14.18 -15.56 -15.50
CA ALA A 492 13.66 -16.64 -16.32
C ALA A 492 13.73 -16.34 -17.83
N GLU A 493 13.50 -15.08 -18.24
CA GLU A 493 13.62 -14.63 -19.63
C GLU A 493 15.08 -14.76 -20.15
N ARG A 494 16.08 -14.60 -19.28
CA ARG A 494 17.51 -14.67 -19.60
C ARG A 494 18.11 -16.08 -19.55
N ALA A 495 17.41 -17.03 -18.93
CA ALA A 495 17.88 -18.42 -18.82
C ALA A 495 18.00 -19.06 -20.22
N PRO A 496 19.06 -19.87 -20.50
CA PRO A 496 19.23 -20.59 -21.75
C PRO A 496 18.01 -21.48 -22.08
N ALA A 497 17.72 -21.65 -23.38
CA ALA A 497 16.58 -22.43 -23.84
C ALA A 497 16.58 -23.89 -23.35
N SER A 498 17.79 -24.49 -23.20
CA SER A 498 17.97 -25.82 -22.65
C SER A 498 17.45 -26.01 -21.22
N ARG A 499 17.61 -24.97 -20.37
CA ARG A 499 17.06 -24.99 -19.00
C ARG A 499 15.55 -24.72 -18.93
N ARG A 500 14.98 -24.06 -19.96
CA ARG A 500 13.52 -23.82 -20.03
C ARG A 500 12.77 -25.10 -20.36
N ALA A 501 13.30 -25.93 -21.26
CA ALA A 501 12.71 -27.22 -21.64
C ALA A 501 12.69 -28.23 -20.47
N GLY A 502 13.76 -28.28 -19.65
CA GLY A 502 13.80 -29.15 -18.46
C GLY A 502 12.75 -28.81 -17.39
N ARG A 503 12.55 -27.52 -17.09
CA ARG A 503 11.52 -27.10 -16.10
C ARG A 503 10.08 -27.36 -16.54
N SER A 504 9.79 -27.16 -17.84
CA SER A 504 8.45 -27.48 -18.36
C SER A 504 8.14 -28.99 -18.33
N ALA A 505 9.17 -29.85 -18.41
CA ALA A 505 9.00 -31.31 -18.25
C ALA A 505 8.82 -31.73 -16.79
N GLU A 506 9.55 -31.10 -15.84
CA GLU A 506 9.36 -31.37 -14.41
C GLU A 506 7.99 -30.88 -13.89
N ASP A 507 7.52 -29.68 -14.32
CA ASP A 507 6.20 -29.16 -13.96
C ASP A 507 5.05 -30.01 -14.55
N ALA A 508 5.26 -30.64 -15.71
CA ALA A 508 4.30 -31.54 -16.34
C ALA A 508 4.27 -32.93 -15.66
N GLY A 509 5.40 -33.39 -15.12
CA GLY A 509 5.50 -34.67 -14.40
C GLY A 509 5.02 -34.59 -12.94
N ALA A 510 5.01 -33.44 -12.32
CA ALA A 510 4.51 -33.26 -10.94
C ALA A 510 2.98 -33.12 -10.84
N GLY A 511 2.28 -33.05 -11.96
CA GLY A 511 0.81 -32.92 -12.06
C GLY A 511 0.09 -34.21 -12.52
N ALA A 512 0.82 -35.33 -12.68
CA ALA A 512 0.30 -36.63 -12.98
C ALA A 512 0.42 -37.56 -11.74
#